data_75ab8d2f8af79ba6d249784da822f91d
#
_entry.id   75ab8d2f8af79ba6d249784da822f91d
#
_cell.length_a   1.000
_cell.length_b   1.000
_cell.length_c   1.000
_cell.angle_alpha   90.00
_cell.angle_beta   90.00
_cell.angle_gamma   90.00
#
_symmetry.space_group_name_H-M   'P 1'
#
loop_
_entity.id
_entity.type
_entity.pdbx_description
1 polymer ?
#
loop_
_entity_poly.entity_id
_entity_poly.type
_entity_poly.pdbx_seq_one_letter_code
_entity_poly.pdbx_strand_id
1 'polypeptide(L)'
;MPLAIAFRIGLIGLALASAAAAQALDKVSFGTNWVAEGEHGGFYQAVADGTYRKYGLDVTIVPGGPNVNNRILLPVGKIDFFLSANTLQAFDAVEQKIPTIEVAALFQKDPQVLIAHPDQGIDKFADLKKLTLFISNEGVSTFYQWLKADFGFTDAQVRPYTFNPQPFLANKKSAMQGYVTSEPFAIAKAANFTPQVFLLADQGFSAYSTLIETRRELVDKKPDLVQRFVDASIIGWHNYLYVNNSAANALIKKQNSEMTDELLAYCVTALKKYGIVDSGDALTLGAGAMTDARIKEFFDEMVRAGVTKSGLDYRKGYTLQFVNKKVGLDLRPKQ
;
A
#
# COMPACT_ATOMS: atom_id res chain seq x y z
N MET A 1 87.24 25.66 21.87
CA MET A 1 85.80 25.88 21.88
C MET A 1 85.22 25.37 20.60
N PRO A 2 84.51 24.26 20.60
CA PRO A 2 83.72 23.84 19.40
C PRO A 2 82.24 24.19 19.54
N LEU A 3 81.67 24.73 18.49
CA LEU A 3 80.29 25.10 18.29
C LEU A 3 79.42 23.82 18.13
N ALA A 4 78.36 23.68 18.96
CA ALA A 4 77.36 22.61 18.82
C ALA A 4 76.23 23.11 17.90
N ILE A 5 76.08 22.43 16.75
CA ILE A 5 74.96 22.64 15.84
C ILE A 5 73.85 21.71 16.25
N ALA A 6 72.70 22.27 16.75
CA ALA A 6 71.49 21.51 17.07
C ALA A 6 70.64 21.32 15.81
N PHE A 7 70.49 20.08 15.40
CA PHE A 7 69.57 19.65 14.30
C PHE A 7 68.16 19.51 14.87
N ARG A 8 67.23 20.37 14.48
CA ARG A 8 65.78 20.22 14.76
C ARG A 8 65.15 19.39 13.65
N ILE A 9 64.80 18.16 14.02
CA ILE A 9 63.98 17.29 13.16
C ILE A 9 62.52 17.67 13.36
N GLY A 10 61.93 18.35 12.35
CA GLY A 10 60.50 18.61 12.31
C GLY A 10 59.74 17.36 11.89
N LEU A 11 58.96 16.80 12.80
CA LEU A 11 57.94 15.77 12.46
C LEU A 11 56.80 16.44 11.70
N ILE A 12 56.73 16.23 10.38
CA ILE A 12 55.55 16.55 9.57
C ILE A 12 54.54 15.39 9.77
N GLY A 13 53.58 15.59 10.62
CA GLY A 13 52.43 14.69 10.77
C GLY A 13 51.54 14.75 9.53
N LEU A 14 51.59 13.70 8.69
CA LEU A 14 50.67 13.54 7.55
C LEU A 14 49.31 13.13 8.12
N ALA A 15 48.37 14.10 8.26
CA ALA A 15 46.98 13.82 8.57
C ALA A 15 46.33 13.20 7.32
N LEU A 16 46.21 11.88 7.28
CA LEU A 16 45.38 11.14 6.32
C LEU A 16 43.91 11.47 6.62
N ALA A 17 43.38 12.49 5.96
CA ALA A 17 41.94 12.71 5.89
C ALA A 17 41.35 11.58 5.05
N SER A 18 40.80 10.55 5.72
CA SER A 18 39.95 9.55 5.07
C SER A 18 38.71 10.26 4.55
N ALA A 19 38.73 10.68 3.31
CA ALA A 19 37.53 11.06 2.60
C ALA A 19 36.68 9.78 2.49
N ALA A 20 35.69 9.65 3.34
CA ALA A 20 34.65 8.63 3.16
C ALA A 20 34.04 8.93 1.77
N ALA A 21 34.35 8.10 0.79
CA ALA A 21 33.71 8.18 -0.51
C ALA A 21 32.21 8.08 -0.26
N ALA A 22 31.46 9.14 -0.57
CA ALA A 22 30.01 9.11 -0.50
C ALA A 22 29.56 7.99 -1.43
N GLN A 23 29.08 6.89 -0.85
CA GLN A 23 28.60 5.76 -1.62
C GLN A 23 27.46 6.24 -2.52
N ALA A 24 27.59 6.02 -3.83
CA ALA A 24 26.58 6.40 -4.79
C ALA A 24 25.27 5.69 -4.45
N LEU A 25 24.17 6.44 -4.40
CA LEU A 25 22.85 5.87 -4.12
C LEU A 25 22.40 4.98 -5.29
N ASP A 26 21.80 3.84 -4.98
CA ASP A 26 21.14 3.02 -5.97
C ASP A 26 19.88 3.74 -6.46
N LYS A 27 19.76 3.97 -7.76
CA LYS A 27 18.56 4.53 -8.37
C LYS A 27 17.49 3.46 -8.43
N VAL A 28 16.31 3.80 -7.91
CA VAL A 28 15.14 2.91 -7.82
C VAL A 28 13.92 3.63 -8.35
N SER A 29 13.15 2.96 -9.20
CA SER A 29 11.86 3.44 -9.70
C SER A 29 10.71 2.63 -9.08
N PHE A 30 9.74 3.32 -8.50
CA PHE A 30 8.57 2.75 -7.85
C PHE A 30 7.29 3.27 -8.51
N GLY A 31 6.58 2.39 -9.22
CA GLY A 31 5.30 2.71 -9.84
C GLY A 31 4.14 2.52 -8.86
N THR A 32 3.25 3.51 -8.75
CA THR A 32 1.99 3.33 -8.02
C THR A 32 0.85 2.92 -8.96
N ASN A 33 -0.17 2.28 -8.40
CA ASN A 33 -1.36 1.83 -9.14
C ASN A 33 -2.34 2.96 -9.40
N TRP A 34 -2.27 4.05 -8.64
CA TRP A 34 -3.18 5.20 -8.72
C TRP A 34 -2.41 6.52 -8.69
N VAL A 35 -3.13 7.65 -8.83
CA VAL A 35 -2.58 8.99 -8.63
C VAL A 35 -2.06 9.16 -7.20
N ALA A 36 -1.22 10.19 -6.99
CA ALA A 36 -0.70 10.48 -5.65
C ALA A 36 -1.83 10.76 -4.66
N GLU A 37 -1.84 10.06 -3.54
CA GLU A 37 -2.89 10.13 -2.51
C GLU A 37 -2.36 9.71 -1.14
N GLY A 38 -3.18 9.89 -0.08
CA GLY A 38 -2.80 9.56 1.29
C GLY A 38 -2.51 8.08 1.52
N GLU A 39 -3.14 7.21 0.75
CA GLU A 39 -2.94 5.75 0.73
C GLU A 39 -1.55 5.33 0.22
N HIS A 40 -0.81 6.26 -0.38
CA HIS A 40 0.60 6.09 -0.76
C HIS A 40 1.55 6.82 0.20
N GLY A 41 1.01 7.42 1.27
CA GLY A 41 1.69 8.40 2.11
C GLY A 41 3.01 7.93 2.69
N GLY A 42 3.14 6.67 3.10
CA GLY A 42 4.39 6.14 3.67
C GLY A 42 5.55 6.13 2.68
N PHE A 43 5.28 5.85 1.40
CA PHE A 43 6.30 5.90 0.35
C PHE A 43 6.74 7.34 0.05
N TYR A 44 5.78 8.26 -0.04
CA TYR A 44 6.07 9.69 -0.18
C TYR A 44 6.83 10.23 1.02
N GLN A 45 6.53 9.74 2.22
CA GLN A 45 7.24 10.10 3.45
C GLN A 45 8.70 9.66 3.38
N ALA A 46 8.98 8.43 2.99
CA ALA A 46 10.34 7.93 2.89
C ALA A 46 11.19 8.68 1.85
N VAL A 47 10.55 9.22 0.80
CA VAL A 47 11.20 10.16 -0.13
C VAL A 47 11.44 11.51 0.55
N ALA A 48 10.40 12.08 1.18
CA ALA A 48 10.41 13.45 1.68
C ALA A 48 11.36 13.67 2.87
N ASP A 49 11.42 12.71 3.81
CA ASP A 49 12.26 12.79 5.00
C ASP A 49 13.66 12.21 4.81
N GLY A 50 13.95 11.72 3.61
CA GLY A 50 15.24 11.14 3.25
C GLY A 50 15.48 9.73 3.80
N THR A 51 14.44 9.03 4.27
CA THR A 51 14.56 7.66 4.76
C THR A 51 15.14 6.74 3.68
N TYR A 52 14.64 6.79 2.43
CA TYR A 52 15.25 6.01 1.35
C TYR A 52 16.73 6.31 1.16
N ARG A 53 17.15 7.58 1.22
CA ARG A 53 18.56 7.96 1.10
C ARG A 53 19.43 7.42 2.23
N LYS A 54 18.88 7.35 3.47
CA LYS A 54 19.58 6.73 4.62
C LYS A 54 19.81 5.24 4.39
N TYR A 55 18.94 4.60 3.62
CA TYR A 55 19.07 3.21 3.19
C TYR A 55 19.86 3.04 1.89
N GLY A 56 20.55 4.10 1.40
CA GLY A 56 21.37 4.05 0.21
C GLY A 56 20.59 4.04 -1.11
N LEU A 57 19.33 4.50 -1.11
CA LEU A 57 18.43 4.48 -2.26
C LEU A 57 18.05 5.89 -2.71
N ASP A 58 18.04 6.12 -4.03
CA ASP A 58 17.48 7.32 -4.66
C ASP A 58 16.19 6.91 -5.39
N VAL A 59 15.06 7.03 -4.67
CA VAL A 59 13.76 6.52 -5.13
C VAL A 59 12.99 7.59 -5.88
N THR A 60 12.55 7.25 -7.09
CA THR A 60 11.60 8.05 -7.87
C THR A 60 10.24 7.35 -7.89
N ILE A 61 9.20 8.02 -7.41
CA ILE A 61 7.82 7.53 -7.51
C ILE A 61 7.25 7.92 -8.88
N VAL A 62 6.69 6.94 -9.59
CA VAL A 62 6.03 7.08 -10.88
C VAL A 62 4.53 6.90 -10.66
N PRO A 63 3.74 7.99 -10.59
CA PRO A 63 2.30 7.88 -10.31
C PRO A 63 1.56 7.12 -11.40
N GLY A 64 0.58 6.31 -10.97
CA GLY A 64 -0.43 5.71 -11.83
C GLY A 64 -1.61 6.65 -12.07
N GLY A 65 -2.76 6.07 -12.39
CA GLY A 65 -4.00 6.82 -12.59
C GLY A 65 -5.04 6.02 -13.38
N PRO A 66 -6.24 6.56 -13.60
CA PRO A 66 -7.36 5.84 -14.22
C PRO A 66 -7.05 5.23 -15.61
N ASN A 67 -6.13 5.84 -16.36
CA ASN A 67 -5.72 5.39 -17.71
C ASN A 67 -4.23 5.03 -17.78
N VAL A 68 -3.57 4.84 -16.62
CA VAL A 68 -2.14 4.53 -16.53
C VAL A 68 -1.97 3.19 -15.85
N ASN A 69 -1.48 2.20 -16.59
CA ASN A 69 -1.17 0.88 -16.06
C ASN A 69 0.34 0.69 -15.88
N ASN A 70 0.86 1.15 -14.75
CA ASN A 70 2.28 1.01 -14.42
C ASN A 70 2.70 -0.46 -14.20
N ARG A 71 1.75 -1.36 -13.90
CA ARG A 71 2.07 -2.77 -13.64
C ARG A 71 2.75 -3.45 -14.84
N ILE A 72 2.35 -3.10 -16.06
CA ILE A 72 2.96 -3.65 -17.28
C ILE A 72 4.43 -3.25 -17.47
N LEU A 73 4.88 -2.18 -16.80
CA LEU A 73 6.25 -1.69 -16.86
C LEU A 73 7.20 -2.52 -15.98
N LEU A 74 6.66 -3.23 -14.97
CA LEU A 74 7.45 -4.00 -14.02
C LEU A 74 8.15 -5.21 -14.65
N PRO A 75 7.46 -6.15 -15.32
CA PRO A 75 8.08 -7.35 -15.89
C PRO A 75 9.09 -7.03 -17.00
N VAL A 76 8.96 -5.88 -17.67
CA VAL A 76 9.89 -5.43 -18.72
C VAL A 76 11.05 -4.57 -18.19
N GLY A 77 11.14 -4.39 -16.85
CA GLY A 77 12.26 -3.71 -16.20
C GLY A 77 12.29 -2.20 -16.36
N LYS A 78 11.18 -1.55 -16.74
CA LYS A 78 11.07 -0.09 -16.82
C LYS A 78 10.81 0.57 -15.47
N ILE A 79 10.30 -0.19 -14.50
CA ILE A 79 10.27 0.16 -13.08
C ILE A 79 10.82 -1.02 -12.29
N ASP A 80 11.33 -0.75 -11.07
CA ASP A 80 11.95 -1.76 -10.21
C ASP A 80 10.93 -2.39 -9.24
N PHE A 81 10.04 -1.56 -8.72
CA PHE A 81 8.97 -1.96 -7.83
C PHE A 81 7.63 -1.38 -8.30
N PHE A 82 6.57 -2.05 -7.92
CA PHE A 82 5.21 -1.63 -8.18
C PHE A 82 4.36 -1.79 -6.91
N LEU A 83 3.41 -0.88 -6.70
CA LEU A 83 2.40 -0.98 -5.66
C LEU A 83 1.22 -1.74 -6.22
N SER A 84 1.08 -3.01 -5.84
CA SER A 84 -0.08 -3.80 -6.19
C SER A 84 -1.24 -3.57 -5.21
N ALA A 85 -2.48 -3.68 -5.72
CA ALA A 85 -3.66 -3.31 -4.97
C ALA A 85 -3.93 -4.27 -3.80
N ASN A 86 -3.98 -5.57 -4.09
CA ASN A 86 -4.20 -6.61 -3.07
C ASN A 86 -3.66 -7.98 -3.51
N THR A 87 -3.74 -8.96 -2.62
CA THR A 87 -3.20 -10.32 -2.81
C THR A 87 -3.72 -11.04 -4.07
N LEU A 88 -4.89 -10.68 -4.62
CA LEU A 88 -5.37 -11.26 -5.87
C LEU A 88 -4.41 -11.01 -7.04
N GLN A 89 -3.70 -9.87 -7.04
CA GLN A 89 -2.75 -9.56 -8.10
C GLN A 89 -1.54 -10.51 -8.09
N ALA A 90 -1.15 -11.04 -6.92
CA ALA A 90 -0.14 -12.09 -6.82
C ALA A 90 -0.62 -13.40 -7.47
N PHE A 91 -1.88 -13.78 -7.21
CA PHE A 91 -2.47 -14.98 -7.80
C PHE A 91 -2.61 -14.86 -9.32
N ASP A 92 -3.04 -13.70 -9.78
CA ASP A 92 -3.15 -13.37 -11.21
C ASP A 92 -1.79 -13.44 -11.94
N ALA A 93 -0.73 -12.89 -11.32
CA ALA A 93 0.63 -12.96 -11.84
C ALA A 93 1.09 -14.43 -12.02
N VAL A 94 0.79 -15.29 -11.04
CA VAL A 94 1.13 -16.71 -11.12
C VAL A 94 0.33 -17.41 -12.23
N GLU A 95 -0.97 -17.15 -12.33
CA GLU A 95 -1.83 -17.74 -13.35
C GLU A 95 -1.38 -17.35 -14.78
N GLN A 96 -1.04 -16.07 -14.97
CA GLN A 96 -0.58 -15.53 -16.24
C GLN A 96 0.91 -15.76 -16.50
N LYS A 97 1.64 -16.40 -15.57
CA LYS A 97 3.09 -16.66 -15.65
C LYS A 97 3.92 -15.37 -15.79
N ILE A 98 3.45 -14.29 -15.21
CA ILE A 98 4.21 -13.03 -15.14
C ILE A 98 5.34 -13.22 -14.10
N PRO A 99 6.60 -12.90 -14.43
CA PRO A 99 7.75 -13.20 -13.57
C PRO A 99 7.94 -12.16 -12.45
N THR A 100 6.86 -11.85 -11.73
CA THR A 100 6.85 -10.92 -10.59
C THR A 100 6.53 -11.65 -9.29
N ILE A 101 6.74 -11.01 -8.16
CA ILE A 101 6.55 -11.58 -6.83
C ILE A 101 6.29 -10.47 -5.81
N GLU A 102 5.35 -10.69 -4.90
CA GLU A 102 5.08 -9.82 -3.76
C GLU A 102 6.12 -10.05 -2.66
N VAL A 103 6.65 -8.94 -2.12
CA VAL A 103 7.74 -8.97 -1.13
C VAL A 103 7.37 -8.35 0.22
N ALA A 104 6.27 -7.58 0.31
CA ALA A 104 5.74 -7.01 1.54
C ALA A 104 4.27 -6.62 1.37
N ALA A 105 3.48 -6.60 2.45
CA ALA A 105 2.10 -6.12 2.48
C ALA A 105 1.93 -4.97 3.49
N LEU A 106 1.92 -3.73 3.02
CA LEU A 106 1.89 -2.57 3.91
C LEU A 106 0.53 -2.41 4.59
N PHE A 107 -0.56 -2.75 3.90
CA PHE A 107 -1.89 -2.75 4.50
C PHE A 107 -2.28 -4.14 4.96
N GLN A 108 -2.53 -4.23 6.26
CA GLN A 108 -3.00 -5.45 6.90
C GLN A 108 -4.50 -5.67 6.71
N LYS A 109 -5.24 -4.64 6.35
CA LYS A 109 -6.64 -4.71 5.94
C LYS A 109 -6.79 -4.00 4.60
N ASP A 110 -7.50 -4.63 3.68
CA ASP A 110 -7.93 -3.95 2.46
C ASP A 110 -8.89 -2.81 2.83
N PRO A 111 -8.64 -1.57 2.39
CA PRO A 111 -9.48 -0.42 2.74
C PRO A 111 -10.83 -0.37 2.01
N GLN A 112 -11.15 -1.37 1.19
CA GLN A 112 -12.38 -1.46 0.41
C GLN A 112 -13.61 -1.47 1.30
N VAL A 113 -14.56 -0.60 1.00
CA VAL A 113 -15.84 -0.47 1.69
C VAL A 113 -17.02 -0.55 0.73
N LEU A 114 -18.19 -0.89 1.28
CA LEU A 114 -19.48 -0.49 0.73
C LEU A 114 -20.04 0.66 1.58
N ILE A 115 -20.51 1.70 0.90
CA ILE A 115 -20.98 2.94 1.49
C ILE A 115 -22.46 3.09 1.17
N ALA A 116 -23.31 3.26 2.18
CA ALA A 116 -24.75 3.40 2.02
C ALA A 116 -25.25 4.75 2.58
N HIS A 117 -26.42 5.18 2.13
CA HIS A 117 -27.12 6.31 2.73
C HIS A 117 -27.59 5.94 4.16
N PRO A 118 -27.64 6.90 5.10
CA PRO A 118 -28.25 6.68 6.41
C PRO A 118 -29.76 6.48 6.28
N ASP A 119 -30.37 5.94 7.32
CA ASP A 119 -31.82 5.84 7.48
C ASP A 119 -32.56 5.02 6.38
N GLN A 120 -31.86 4.06 5.77
CA GLN A 120 -32.43 3.17 4.75
C GLN A 120 -32.79 1.76 5.30
N GLY A 121 -32.78 1.57 6.61
CA GLY A 121 -33.03 0.27 7.24
C GLY A 121 -31.91 -0.75 6.96
N ILE A 122 -30.68 -0.25 6.86
CA ILE A 122 -29.48 -1.08 6.71
C ILE A 122 -28.81 -1.17 8.07
N ASP A 123 -29.21 -2.16 8.86
CA ASP A 123 -28.71 -2.35 10.21
C ASP A 123 -27.44 -3.20 10.25
N LYS A 124 -27.26 -4.06 9.25
CA LYS A 124 -26.12 -4.96 9.13
C LYS A 124 -25.69 -5.12 7.69
N PHE A 125 -24.45 -5.58 7.50
CA PHE A 125 -23.82 -5.74 6.19
C PHE A 125 -24.68 -6.52 5.17
N ALA A 126 -25.28 -7.63 5.60
CA ALA A 126 -26.12 -8.45 4.74
C ALA A 126 -27.39 -7.73 4.20
N ASP A 127 -27.81 -6.62 4.82
CA ASP A 127 -28.95 -5.84 4.32
C ASP A 127 -28.64 -5.05 3.06
N LEU A 128 -27.35 -4.80 2.76
CA LEU A 128 -26.89 -4.14 1.53
C LEU A 128 -27.38 -4.86 0.27
N LYS A 129 -27.66 -6.16 0.33
CA LYS A 129 -28.23 -6.90 -0.80
C LYS A 129 -29.64 -6.45 -1.21
N LYS A 130 -30.28 -5.59 -0.43
CA LYS A 130 -31.59 -4.98 -0.76
C LYS A 130 -31.42 -3.70 -1.62
N LEU A 131 -30.19 -3.22 -1.79
CA LEU A 131 -29.87 -1.97 -2.46
C LEU A 131 -29.35 -2.18 -3.88
N THR A 132 -29.42 -1.14 -4.68
CA THR A 132 -28.62 -1.01 -5.91
C THR A 132 -27.17 -0.76 -5.53
N LEU A 133 -26.22 -1.48 -6.16
CA LEU A 133 -24.80 -1.38 -5.84
C LEU A 133 -24.01 -0.80 -7.02
N PHE A 134 -23.37 0.33 -6.78
CA PHE A 134 -22.45 0.93 -7.76
C PHE A 134 -21.05 0.34 -7.56
N ILE A 135 -20.63 -0.56 -8.46
CA ILE A 135 -19.37 -1.32 -8.37
C ILE A 135 -18.61 -1.16 -9.68
N SER A 136 -17.29 -0.93 -9.62
CA SER A 136 -16.41 -0.88 -10.79
C SER A 136 -16.24 -2.26 -11.42
N ASN A 137 -15.81 -2.31 -12.66
CA ASN A 137 -15.54 -3.57 -13.35
C ASN A 137 -14.50 -4.43 -12.60
N GLU A 138 -13.48 -3.80 -12.02
CA GLU A 138 -12.50 -4.49 -11.19
C GLU A 138 -13.16 -5.06 -9.91
N GLY A 139 -13.98 -4.27 -9.22
CA GLY A 139 -14.73 -4.71 -8.05
C GLY A 139 -15.65 -5.89 -8.35
N VAL A 140 -16.32 -5.86 -9.52
CA VAL A 140 -17.20 -6.97 -9.98
C VAL A 140 -16.40 -8.26 -10.16
N SER A 141 -15.19 -8.20 -10.72
CA SER A 141 -14.35 -9.38 -10.96
C SER A 141 -13.59 -9.87 -9.73
N THR A 142 -13.59 -9.12 -8.62
CA THR A 142 -12.84 -9.41 -7.41
C THR A 142 -13.76 -9.61 -6.20
N PHE A 143 -13.83 -8.63 -5.30
CA PHE A 143 -14.56 -8.76 -4.03
C PHE A 143 -16.06 -9.01 -4.21
N TYR A 144 -16.66 -8.60 -5.33
CA TYR A 144 -18.08 -8.83 -5.56
C TYR A 144 -18.40 -10.32 -5.77
N GLN A 145 -17.48 -11.10 -6.35
CA GLN A 145 -17.65 -12.56 -6.46
C GLN A 145 -17.69 -13.21 -5.07
N TRP A 146 -16.83 -12.73 -4.15
CA TRP A 146 -16.88 -13.13 -2.75
C TRP A 146 -18.22 -12.74 -2.09
N LEU A 147 -18.72 -11.51 -2.32
CA LEU A 147 -20.04 -11.10 -1.83
C LEU A 147 -21.17 -12.01 -2.34
N LYS A 148 -21.08 -12.46 -3.58
CA LYS A 148 -22.05 -13.41 -4.15
C LYS A 148 -21.98 -14.76 -3.45
N ALA A 149 -20.76 -15.28 -3.26
CA ALA A 149 -20.55 -16.61 -2.68
C ALA A 149 -20.93 -16.66 -1.19
N ASP A 150 -20.54 -15.68 -0.39
CA ASP A 150 -20.63 -15.73 1.07
C ASP A 150 -21.90 -15.03 1.61
N PHE A 151 -22.44 -14.03 0.89
CA PHE A 151 -23.57 -13.23 1.37
C PHE A 151 -24.82 -13.32 0.48
N GLY A 152 -24.73 -14.00 -0.66
CA GLY A 152 -25.86 -14.18 -1.56
C GLY A 152 -26.27 -12.91 -2.32
N PHE A 153 -25.32 -12.04 -2.62
CA PHE A 153 -25.52 -10.92 -3.54
C PHE A 153 -25.76 -11.44 -4.98
N THR A 154 -26.35 -10.62 -5.84
CA THR A 154 -26.72 -11.03 -7.21
C THR A 154 -26.33 -9.96 -8.23
N ASP A 155 -26.06 -10.38 -9.47
CA ASP A 155 -25.68 -9.46 -10.54
C ASP A 155 -26.78 -8.44 -10.90
N ALA A 156 -28.04 -8.75 -10.57
CA ALA A 156 -29.17 -7.84 -10.80
C ALA A 156 -29.07 -6.51 -10.04
N GLN A 157 -28.33 -6.49 -8.92
CA GLN A 157 -28.14 -5.31 -8.07
C GLN A 157 -27.08 -4.35 -8.61
N VAL A 158 -26.15 -4.86 -9.43
CA VAL A 158 -24.96 -4.11 -9.83
C VAL A 158 -25.28 -3.07 -10.91
N ARG A 159 -24.71 -1.90 -10.75
CA ARG A 159 -24.63 -0.85 -11.76
C ARG A 159 -23.17 -0.40 -11.86
N PRO A 160 -22.72 -0.01 -13.06
CA PRO A 160 -21.34 0.43 -13.23
C PRO A 160 -21.01 1.65 -12.35
N TYR A 161 -19.88 1.57 -11.66
CA TYR A 161 -19.27 2.67 -10.96
C TYR A 161 -18.05 3.15 -11.75
N THR A 162 -18.07 4.42 -12.15
CA THR A 162 -17.02 5.05 -12.97
C THR A 162 -16.27 6.12 -12.18
N PHE A 163 -16.14 5.92 -10.87
CA PHE A 163 -15.50 6.85 -9.91
C PHE A 163 -16.22 8.22 -9.82
N ASN A 164 -17.48 8.28 -10.26
CA ASN A 164 -18.37 9.42 -10.08
C ASN A 164 -19.44 9.06 -9.03
N PRO A 165 -19.49 9.71 -7.85
CA PRO A 165 -20.46 9.40 -6.79
C PRO A 165 -21.88 9.93 -7.07
N GLN A 166 -22.10 10.74 -8.11
CA GLN A 166 -23.40 11.38 -8.37
C GLN A 166 -24.57 10.39 -8.52
N PRO A 167 -24.42 9.23 -9.21
CA PRO A 167 -25.50 8.24 -9.28
C PRO A 167 -25.88 7.67 -7.90
N PHE A 168 -24.91 7.48 -7.01
CA PHE A 168 -25.15 7.06 -5.62
C PHE A 168 -25.86 8.18 -4.86
N LEU A 169 -25.38 9.41 -4.93
CA LEU A 169 -25.97 10.56 -4.22
C LEU A 169 -27.43 10.81 -4.63
N ALA A 170 -27.76 10.58 -5.89
CA ALA A 170 -29.11 10.72 -6.42
C ALA A 170 -30.08 9.60 -6.04
N ASN A 171 -29.56 8.42 -5.64
CA ASN A 171 -30.37 7.24 -5.32
C ASN A 171 -30.18 6.81 -3.86
N LYS A 172 -31.09 7.23 -3.00
CA LYS A 172 -31.05 6.90 -1.56
C LYS A 172 -31.11 5.39 -1.26
N LYS A 173 -31.68 4.59 -2.18
CA LYS A 173 -31.76 3.12 -2.06
C LYS A 173 -30.58 2.44 -2.78
N SER A 174 -29.39 2.97 -2.62
CA SER A 174 -28.20 2.43 -3.20
C SER A 174 -27.04 2.42 -2.21
N ALA A 175 -26.00 1.65 -2.55
CA ALA A 175 -24.68 1.73 -1.97
C ALA A 175 -23.64 1.78 -3.07
N MET A 176 -22.44 2.24 -2.75
CA MET A 176 -21.32 2.30 -3.68
C MET A 176 -20.05 1.73 -3.06
N GLN A 177 -19.15 1.23 -3.89
CA GLN A 177 -17.80 0.93 -3.45
C GLN A 177 -17.02 2.22 -3.16
N GLY A 178 -15.98 2.09 -2.35
CA GLY A 178 -15.01 3.15 -2.08
C GLY A 178 -13.93 2.64 -1.15
N TYR A 179 -12.99 3.50 -0.80
CA TYR A 179 -12.01 3.26 0.25
C TYR A 179 -12.40 4.02 1.52
N VAL A 180 -12.27 3.37 2.67
CA VAL A 180 -12.60 3.96 3.97
C VAL A 180 -11.79 5.23 4.27
N THR A 181 -10.70 5.40 3.58
CA THR A 181 -9.72 6.48 3.72
C THR A 181 -10.02 7.73 2.89
N SER A 182 -11.01 7.68 1.98
CA SER A 182 -11.30 8.78 1.05
C SER A 182 -12.79 9.03 0.83
N GLU A 183 -13.55 8.12 0.21
CA GLU A 183 -14.92 8.35 -0.22
C GLU A 183 -15.89 8.76 0.90
N PRO A 184 -15.87 8.20 2.13
CA PRO A 184 -16.79 8.63 3.16
C PRO A 184 -16.66 10.12 3.51
N PHE A 185 -15.44 10.66 3.48
CA PHE A 185 -15.18 12.07 3.69
C PHE A 185 -15.72 12.92 2.53
N ALA A 186 -15.41 12.52 1.29
CA ALA A 186 -15.86 13.23 0.10
C ALA A 186 -17.40 13.29 0.02
N ILE A 187 -18.08 12.17 0.31
CA ILE A 187 -19.54 12.08 0.35
C ILE A 187 -20.11 12.97 1.46
N ALA A 188 -19.57 12.89 2.67
CA ALA A 188 -20.06 13.70 3.78
C ALA A 188 -19.95 15.21 3.48
N LYS A 189 -18.86 15.63 2.84
CA LYS A 189 -18.63 17.02 2.43
C LYS A 189 -19.55 17.46 1.30
N ALA A 190 -19.80 16.58 0.31
CA ALA A 190 -20.61 16.92 -0.87
C ALA A 190 -22.12 16.90 -0.61
N ALA A 191 -22.59 16.03 0.27
CA ALA A 191 -24.01 15.72 0.40
C ALA A 191 -24.60 16.09 1.76
N ASN A 192 -23.83 16.63 2.68
CA ASN A 192 -24.22 17.07 4.02
C ASN A 192 -24.93 15.97 4.85
N PHE A 193 -24.47 14.71 4.70
CA PHE A 193 -24.86 13.61 5.56
C PHE A 193 -23.66 12.71 5.89
N THR A 194 -23.70 12.02 7.03
CA THR A 194 -22.70 11.01 7.38
C THR A 194 -23.12 9.66 6.79
N PRO A 195 -22.37 9.10 5.83
CA PRO A 195 -22.72 7.82 5.24
C PRO A 195 -22.49 6.66 6.21
N GLN A 196 -23.25 5.57 6.03
CA GLN A 196 -22.95 4.29 6.66
C GLN A 196 -21.81 3.61 5.88
N VAL A 197 -20.80 3.12 6.60
CA VAL A 197 -19.58 2.56 6.00
C VAL A 197 -19.39 1.13 6.50
N PHE A 198 -19.25 0.20 5.57
CA PHE A 198 -19.03 -1.21 5.85
C PHE A 198 -17.68 -1.65 5.26
N LEU A 199 -16.66 -1.80 6.12
CA LEU A 199 -15.34 -2.27 5.71
C LEU A 199 -15.39 -3.76 5.39
N LEU A 200 -15.01 -4.17 4.18
CA LEU A 200 -15.10 -5.56 3.75
C LEU A 200 -14.18 -6.47 4.56
N ALA A 201 -13.01 -5.97 4.95
CA ALA A 201 -12.08 -6.70 5.81
C ALA A 201 -12.68 -7.07 7.17
N ASP A 202 -13.59 -6.25 7.72
CA ASP A 202 -14.29 -6.54 8.99
C ASP A 202 -15.44 -7.55 8.78
N GLN A 203 -15.77 -7.86 7.53
CA GLN A 203 -16.78 -8.84 7.16
C GLN A 203 -16.20 -10.18 6.70
N GLY A 204 -14.87 -10.31 6.72
CA GLY A 204 -14.17 -11.54 6.37
C GLY A 204 -13.38 -11.48 5.06
N PHE A 205 -13.39 -10.38 4.31
CA PHE A 205 -12.51 -10.24 3.14
C PHE A 205 -11.06 -10.06 3.61
N SER A 206 -10.32 -11.19 3.72
CA SER A 206 -9.06 -11.28 4.47
C SER A 206 -7.81 -10.85 3.69
N ALA A 207 -7.99 -10.21 2.50
CA ALA A 207 -6.87 -9.78 1.65
C ALA A 207 -5.87 -8.87 2.38
N TYR A 208 -4.59 -9.08 2.13
CA TYR A 208 -3.61 -8.01 2.26
C TYR A 208 -3.77 -7.01 1.12
N SER A 209 -3.38 -5.75 1.34
CA SER A 209 -3.48 -4.69 0.34
C SER A 209 -2.24 -3.79 0.35
N THR A 210 -2.11 -2.94 -0.66
CA THR A 210 -0.94 -2.05 -0.81
C THR A 210 0.36 -2.83 -0.65
N LEU A 211 0.54 -3.86 -1.52
CA LEU A 211 1.70 -4.72 -1.49
C LEU A 211 2.82 -4.13 -2.35
N ILE A 212 4.04 -4.50 -2.02
CA ILE A 212 5.22 -4.21 -2.83
C ILE A 212 5.49 -5.41 -3.73
N GLU A 213 5.27 -5.23 -5.04
CA GLU A 213 5.56 -6.20 -6.10
C GLU A 213 6.90 -5.86 -6.77
N THR A 214 7.72 -6.88 -7.08
CA THR A 214 8.95 -6.70 -7.84
C THR A 214 9.19 -7.87 -8.79
N ARG A 215 10.22 -7.78 -9.65
CA ARG A 215 10.64 -8.88 -10.52
C ARG A 215 11.35 -9.96 -9.71
N ARG A 216 11.12 -11.24 -10.03
CA ARG A 216 11.88 -12.37 -9.45
C ARG A 216 13.37 -12.21 -9.69
N GLU A 217 13.75 -11.76 -10.89
CA GLU A 217 15.14 -11.46 -11.22
C GLU A 217 15.80 -10.49 -10.24
N LEU A 218 15.08 -9.44 -9.79
CA LEU A 218 15.60 -8.49 -8.82
C LEU A 218 15.80 -9.13 -7.45
N VAL A 219 14.86 -9.97 -7.03
CA VAL A 219 14.98 -10.77 -5.78
C VAL A 219 16.20 -11.67 -5.82
N ASP A 220 16.43 -12.35 -6.94
CA ASP A 220 17.55 -13.29 -7.08
C ASP A 220 18.91 -12.60 -7.18
N LYS A 221 18.98 -11.50 -7.96
CA LYS A 221 20.27 -10.84 -8.26
C LYS A 221 20.66 -9.74 -7.28
N LYS A 222 19.67 -9.07 -6.67
CA LYS A 222 19.89 -7.91 -5.78
C LYS A 222 19.02 -7.97 -4.52
N PRO A 223 19.03 -9.06 -3.74
CA PRO A 223 18.17 -9.22 -2.56
C PRO A 223 18.41 -8.12 -1.51
N ASP A 224 19.64 -7.62 -1.39
CA ASP A 224 19.96 -6.51 -0.48
C ASP A 224 19.23 -5.22 -0.87
N LEU A 225 19.16 -4.88 -2.17
CA LEU A 225 18.42 -3.71 -2.65
C LEU A 225 16.93 -3.85 -2.32
N VAL A 226 16.34 -5.04 -2.53
CA VAL A 226 14.95 -5.33 -2.20
C VAL A 226 14.71 -5.15 -0.70
N GLN A 227 15.61 -5.70 0.15
CA GLN A 227 15.49 -5.57 1.61
C GLN A 227 15.52 -4.10 2.03
N ARG A 228 16.50 -3.32 1.55
CA ARG A 228 16.62 -1.90 1.88
C ARG A 228 15.39 -1.09 1.46
N PHE A 229 14.80 -1.41 0.30
CA PHE A 229 13.58 -0.75 -0.18
C PHE A 229 12.39 -1.08 0.72
N VAL A 230 12.20 -2.36 1.09
CA VAL A 230 11.13 -2.80 1.99
C VAL A 230 11.27 -2.15 3.37
N ASP A 231 12.46 -2.22 3.97
CA ASP A 231 12.71 -1.67 5.31
C ASP A 231 12.48 -0.15 5.35
N ALA A 232 13.01 0.57 4.36
CA ALA A 232 12.82 2.02 4.25
C ALA A 232 11.35 2.41 4.04
N SER A 233 10.59 1.62 3.27
CA SER A 233 9.17 1.81 3.08
C SER A 233 8.39 1.60 4.38
N ILE A 234 8.73 0.58 5.16
CA ILE A 234 8.14 0.33 6.48
C ILE A 234 8.37 1.52 7.42
N ILE A 235 9.63 2.02 7.51
CA ILE A 235 9.95 3.19 8.32
C ILE A 235 9.20 4.44 7.82
N GLY A 236 9.10 4.62 6.51
CA GLY A 236 8.31 5.70 5.90
C GLY A 236 6.84 5.66 6.34
N TRP A 237 6.22 4.48 6.39
CA TRP A 237 4.86 4.33 6.88
C TRP A 237 4.71 4.67 8.37
N HIS A 238 5.64 4.24 9.22
CA HIS A 238 5.65 4.66 10.64
C HIS A 238 5.77 6.18 10.78
N ASN A 239 6.70 6.80 10.05
CA ASN A 239 6.89 8.24 10.09
C ASN A 239 5.64 8.99 9.60
N TYR A 240 5.00 8.52 8.52
CA TYR A 240 3.79 9.10 7.96
C TYR A 240 2.63 9.08 8.95
N LEU A 241 2.45 7.95 9.62
CA LEU A 241 1.33 7.77 10.55
C LEU A 241 1.56 8.44 11.91
N TYR A 242 2.80 8.45 12.43
CA TYR A 242 3.02 8.74 13.85
C TYR A 242 3.99 9.88 14.14
N VAL A 243 4.68 10.41 13.11
CA VAL A 243 5.62 11.52 13.33
C VAL A 243 5.09 12.80 12.66
N ASN A 244 5.68 13.21 11.55
CA ASN A 244 5.29 14.43 10.82
C ASN A 244 5.21 14.15 9.33
N ASN A 245 4.01 14.21 8.78
CA ASN A 245 3.73 13.91 7.39
C ASN A 245 3.63 15.15 6.48
N SER A 246 3.90 16.35 6.98
CA SER A 246 3.72 17.59 6.22
C SER A 246 4.50 17.61 4.91
N ALA A 247 5.76 17.13 4.93
CA ALA A 247 6.60 17.10 3.74
C ALA A 247 6.10 16.08 2.70
N ALA A 248 5.63 14.91 3.14
CA ALA A 248 4.99 13.91 2.28
C ALA A 248 3.70 14.47 1.67
N ASN A 249 2.85 15.09 2.47
CA ASN A 249 1.60 15.69 2.02
C ASN A 249 1.84 16.81 1.00
N ALA A 250 2.91 17.59 1.16
CA ALA A 250 3.30 18.61 0.18
C ALA A 250 3.69 17.99 -1.17
N LEU A 251 4.42 16.85 -1.17
CA LEU A 251 4.76 16.12 -2.39
C LEU A 251 3.51 15.52 -3.06
N ILE A 252 2.62 14.92 -2.26
CA ILE A 252 1.36 14.35 -2.78
C ILE A 252 0.52 15.45 -3.44
N LYS A 253 0.28 16.59 -2.77
CA LYS A 253 -0.48 17.71 -3.33
C LYS A 253 0.18 18.30 -4.58
N LYS A 254 1.50 18.29 -4.67
CA LYS A 254 2.22 18.74 -5.88
C LYS A 254 1.94 17.85 -7.08
N GLN A 255 1.77 16.54 -6.88
CA GLN A 255 1.50 15.57 -7.95
C GLN A 255 0.00 15.37 -8.23
N ASN A 256 -0.85 15.64 -7.23
CA ASN A 256 -2.29 15.54 -7.35
C ASN A 256 -2.96 16.73 -6.63
N SER A 257 -3.39 17.72 -7.40
CA SER A 257 -4.01 18.94 -6.89
C SER A 257 -5.40 18.74 -6.27
N GLU A 258 -6.02 17.57 -6.46
CA GLU A 258 -7.31 17.23 -5.83
C GLU A 258 -7.14 16.83 -4.35
N MET A 259 -5.93 16.50 -3.91
CA MET A 259 -5.62 16.20 -2.51
C MET A 259 -5.58 17.48 -1.68
N THR A 260 -6.52 17.64 -0.77
CA THR A 260 -6.55 18.73 0.20
C THR A 260 -5.92 18.33 1.53
N ASP A 261 -5.51 19.31 2.35
CA ASP A 261 -4.99 19.02 3.69
C ASP A 261 -6.03 18.32 4.57
N GLU A 262 -7.31 18.67 4.41
CA GLU A 262 -8.42 18.04 5.13
C GLU A 262 -8.58 16.56 4.74
N LEU A 263 -8.53 16.23 3.44
CA LEU A 263 -8.66 14.87 2.95
C LEU A 263 -7.45 14.02 3.41
N LEU A 264 -6.23 14.56 3.32
CA LEU A 264 -5.03 13.87 3.79
C LEU A 264 -5.04 13.63 5.30
N ALA A 265 -5.52 14.58 6.10
CA ALA A 265 -5.70 14.42 7.54
C ALA A 265 -6.76 13.36 7.87
N TYR A 266 -7.87 13.36 7.12
CA TYR A 266 -8.90 12.31 7.22
C TYR A 266 -8.32 10.95 6.88
N CYS A 267 -7.58 10.82 5.78
CA CYS A 267 -6.93 9.57 5.37
C CYS A 267 -6.06 8.99 6.49
N VAL A 268 -5.14 9.78 7.05
CA VAL A 268 -4.28 9.34 8.16
C VAL A 268 -5.10 8.91 9.38
N THR A 269 -6.16 9.64 9.69
CA THR A 269 -7.07 9.31 10.81
C THR A 269 -7.78 7.97 10.55
N ALA A 270 -8.27 7.76 9.33
CA ALA A 270 -8.94 6.53 8.95
C ALA A 270 -7.98 5.33 8.93
N LEU A 271 -6.77 5.48 8.36
CA LEU A 271 -5.73 4.44 8.38
C LEU A 271 -5.46 3.92 9.79
N LYS A 272 -5.37 4.83 10.76
CA LYS A 272 -5.19 4.48 12.19
C LYS A 272 -6.45 3.87 12.80
N LYS A 273 -7.60 4.53 12.64
CA LYS A 273 -8.87 4.14 13.26
C LYS A 273 -9.29 2.71 12.87
N TYR A 274 -9.14 2.37 11.61
CA TYR A 274 -9.53 1.06 11.08
C TYR A 274 -8.40 0.03 11.15
N GLY A 275 -7.21 0.41 11.61
CA GLY A 275 -6.05 -0.47 11.68
C GLY A 275 -5.62 -0.97 10.30
N ILE A 276 -5.65 -0.11 9.29
CA ILE A 276 -5.35 -0.51 7.91
C ILE A 276 -3.90 -0.97 7.79
N VAL A 277 -2.95 -0.19 8.32
CA VAL A 277 -1.51 -0.51 8.27
C VAL A 277 -1.09 -1.31 9.50
N ASP A 278 -1.55 -0.89 10.68
CA ASP A 278 -1.03 -1.31 11.97
C ASP A 278 -2.06 -2.13 12.75
N SER A 279 -2.30 -3.34 12.28
CA SER A 279 -3.19 -4.35 12.91
C SER A 279 -2.71 -5.76 12.57
N GLY A 280 -3.44 -6.78 13.03
CA GLY A 280 -3.19 -8.17 12.68
C GLY A 280 -1.74 -8.60 12.89
N ASP A 281 -1.15 -9.23 11.87
CA ASP A 281 0.22 -9.77 11.91
C ASP A 281 1.28 -8.68 12.14
N ALA A 282 1.03 -7.44 11.69
CA ALA A 282 1.96 -6.32 11.86
C ALA A 282 2.20 -5.97 13.33
N LEU A 283 1.27 -6.29 14.23
CA LEU A 283 1.40 -5.99 15.67
C LEU A 283 2.58 -6.69 16.33
N THR A 284 2.93 -7.86 15.81
CA THR A 284 3.99 -8.71 16.39
C THR A 284 5.17 -8.93 15.46
N LEU A 285 4.93 -8.89 14.14
CA LEU A 285 5.94 -9.18 13.12
C LEU A 285 6.55 -7.91 12.50
N GLY A 286 5.93 -6.73 12.71
CA GLY A 286 6.29 -5.45 12.11
C GLY A 286 5.43 -5.14 10.89
N ALA A 287 5.33 -3.85 10.54
CA ALA A 287 4.62 -3.42 9.34
C ALA A 287 5.19 -4.11 8.09
N GLY A 288 4.37 -4.29 7.08
CA GLY A 288 4.75 -5.08 5.89
C GLY A 288 4.58 -6.58 6.04
N ALA A 289 4.16 -7.07 7.22
CA ALA A 289 4.04 -8.50 7.53
C ALA A 289 3.12 -9.24 6.57
N MET A 290 3.51 -10.47 6.27
CA MET A 290 2.69 -11.47 5.57
C MET A 290 2.87 -12.83 6.24
N THR A 291 1.84 -13.68 6.23
CA THR A 291 1.93 -15.06 6.72
C THR A 291 1.36 -16.05 5.71
N ASP A 292 1.98 -17.24 5.63
CA ASP A 292 1.49 -18.33 4.77
C ASP A 292 0.06 -18.73 5.13
N ALA A 293 -0.28 -18.68 6.42
CA ALA A 293 -1.60 -19.05 6.91
C ALA A 293 -2.68 -18.12 6.34
N ARG A 294 -2.47 -16.81 6.43
CA ARG A 294 -3.45 -15.82 5.96
C ARG A 294 -3.55 -15.77 4.43
N ILE A 295 -2.41 -15.89 3.72
CA ILE A 295 -2.44 -15.95 2.25
C ILE A 295 -3.19 -17.22 1.79
N LYS A 296 -2.99 -18.35 2.50
CA LYS A 296 -3.73 -19.58 2.23
C LYS A 296 -5.22 -19.43 2.47
N GLU A 297 -5.61 -18.84 3.60
CA GLU A 297 -7.01 -18.56 3.93
C GLU A 297 -7.69 -17.74 2.83
N PHE A 298 -7.06 -16.66 2.41
CA PHE A 298 -7.56 -15.82 1.35
C PHE A 298 -7.59 -16.54 -0.02
N PHE A 299 -6.59 -17.37 -0.31
CA PHE A 299 -6.61 -18.20 -1.52
C PHE A 299 -7.81 -19.17 -1.53
N ASP A 300 -8.03 -19.90 -0.43
CA ASP A 300 -9.15 -20.83 -0.29
C ASP A 300 -10.50 -20.13 -0.43
N GLU A 301 -10.61 -18.92 0.12
CA GLU A 301 -11.79 -18.05 0.01
C GLU A 301 -12.05 -17.67 -1.46
N MET A 302 -11.03 -17.24 -2.18
CA MET A 302 -11.16 -16.85 -3.59
C MET A 302 -11.42 -18.06 -4.52
N VAL A 303 -10.93 -19.23 -4.18
CA VAL A 303 -11.29 -20.48 -4.86
C VAL A 303 -12.77 -20.80 -4.64
N ARG A 304 -13.26 -20.72 -3.41
CA ARG A 304 -14.67 -20.94 -3.07
C ARG A 304 -15.59 -19.93 -3.79
N ALA A 305 -15.15 -18.69 -3.91
CA ALA A 305 -15.87 -17.64 -4.63
C ALA A 305 -15.78 -17.76 -6.16
N GLY A 306 -15.01 -18.71 -6.69
CA GLY A 306 -14.85 -18.90 -8.14
C GLY A 306 -13.98 -17.83 -8.81
N VAL A 307 -13.22 -17.05 -8.03
CA VAL A 307 -12.30 -16.00 -8.54
C VAL A 307 -10.97 -16.61 -8.96
N THR A 308 -10.48 -17.58 -8.20
CA THR A 308 -9.17 -18.21 -8.41
C THR A 308 -9.31 -19.72 -8.64
N LYS A 309 -8.46 -20.31 -9.48
CA LYS A 309 -8.46 -21.75 -9.77
C LYS A 309 -7.84 -22.53 -8.59
N SER A 310 -8.48 -23.60 -8.16
CA SER A 310 -8.04 -24.45 -7.03
C SER A 310 -6.66 -25.11 -7.24
N GLY A 311 -6.26 -25.35 -8.50
CA GLY A 311 -4.97 -25.95 -8.85
C GLY A 311 -3.82 -24.96 -9.01
N LEU A 312 -4.03 -23.67 -8.72
CA LEU A 312 -2.99 -22.65 -8.84
C LEU A 312 -1.95 -22.82 -7.73
N ASP A 313 -0.67 -22.85 -8.09
CA ASP A 313 0.44 -22.82 -7.13
C ASP A 313 0.67 -21.36 -6.62
N TYR A 314 -0.30 -20.87 -5.86
CA TYR A 314 -0.34 -19.48 -5.38
C TYR A 314 0.90 -19.06 -4.57
N ARG A 315 1.61 -20.04 -3.95
CA ARG A 315 2.84 -19.78 -3.18
C ARG A 315 3.96 -19.19 -4.04
N LYS A 316 3.88 -19.34 -5.34
CA LYS A 316 4.79 -18.64 -6.26
C LYS A 316 4.52 -17.14 -6.33
N GLY A 317 3.40 -16.64 -5.86
CA GLY A 317 3.03 -15.21 -5.95
C GLY A 317 3.74 -14.31 -4.94
N TYR A 318 4.32 -14.86 -3.86
CA TYR A 318 4.91 -14.07 -2.78
C TYR A 318 6.16 -14.72 -2.18
N THR A 319 6.88 -13.94 -1.38
CA THR A 319 7.98 -14.45 -0.53
C THR A 319 8.00 -13.72 0.82
N LEU A 320 8.31 -14.46 1.89
CA LEU A 320 8.46 -13.92 3.25
C LEU A 320 9.90 -13.49 3.55
N GLN A 321 10.80 -13.58 2.57
CA GLN A 321 12.24 -13.33 2.75
C GLN A 321 12.56 -11.95 3.32
N PHE A 322 11.76 -10.93 2.96
CA PHE A 322 12.07 -9.53 3.24
C PHE A 322 11.23 -8.92 4.37
N VAL A 323 10.26 -9.64 4.89
CA VAL A 323 9.32 -9.19 5.93
C VAL A 323 9.45 -9.98 7.22
N ASN A 324 8.59 -9.69 8.22
CA ASN A 324 8.51 -10.37 9.51
C ASN A 324 9.79 -10.23 10.37
N LYS A 325 10.53 -9.13 10.15
CA LYS A 325 11.81 -8.83 10.81
C LYS A 325 11.68 -7.80 11.93
N LYS A 326 10.45 -7.44 12.30
CA LYS A 326 10.13 -6.45 13.33
C LYS A 326 10.67 -5.05 13.05
N VAL A 327 10.93 -4.72 11.78
CA VAL A 327 11.40 -3.39 11.36
C VAL A 327 10.38 -2.33 11.79
N GLY A 328 10.85 -1.26 12.46
CA GLY A 328 10.02 -0.15 12.92
C GLY A 328 9.04 -0.48 14.05
N LEU A 329 9.05 -1.68 14.63
CA LEU A 329 8.13 -2.05 15.71
C LEU A 329 8.32 -1.19 16.96
N ASP A 330 9.55 -0.73 17.20
CA ASP A 330 9.93 0.20 18.27
C ASP A 330 9.48 1.65 18.02
N LEU A 331 9.13 2.00 16.79
CA LEU A 331 8.63 3.32 16.41
C LEU A 331 7.12 3.47 16.64
N ARG A 332 6.43 2.38 16.95
CA ARG A 332 5.00 2.43 17.27
C ARG A 332 4.77 3.19 18.58
N PRO A 333 3.72 4.02 18.65
CA PRO A 333 3.29 4.60 19.92
C PRO A 333 3.02 3.48 20.93
N LYS A 334 3.53 3.63 22.14
CA LYS A 334 3.15 2.74 23.25
C LYS A 334 1.66 2.96 23.54
N GLN A 335 0.89 1.90 23.48
CA GLN A 335 -0.52 1.90 23.85
C GLN A 335 -0.68 2.12 25.34
#